data_0d03701ad7bb8baddd467d49d18b378e
#
_entry.id   0d03701ad7bb8baddd467d49d18b378e
#
_cell.length_a   1.000
_cell.length_b   1.000
_cell.length_c   1.000
_cell.angle_alpha   90.00
_cell.angle_beta   90.00
_cell.angle_gamma   90.00
#
_symmetry.space_group_name_H-M   'P 1'
#
loop_
_entity.id
_entity.type
_entity.pdbx_description
1 polymer ?
#
loop_
_entity_poly.entity_id
_entity_poly.type
_entity_poly.pdbx_seq_one_letter_code
_entity_poly.pdbx_strand_id
1 'polypeptide(L)'
;MYPLGVLAEGSGMATSEYRVTGMTCGHCEAAVRAEVSQIPGVDGVEVNARTGRLVVASSIPVDANAVLGAVDEAGYQAVLVA
;
A
#
# COMPACT_ATOMS: atom_id res chain seq x y z
N MET A 1 19.07 -2.43 20.09
CA MET A 1 18.88 -2.96 19.79
C MET A 1 18.54 -3.25 19.30
N TYR A 2 18.21 -2.93 19.21
CA TYR A 2 17.84 -3.28 18.65
C TYR A 2 17.59 -3.68 18.52
N PRO A 3 17.52 -3.63 18.77
CA PRO A 3 17.18 -4.18 18.49
C PRO A 3 17.01 -4.55 18.18
N LEU A 4 16.95 -4.38 18.30
CA LEU A 4 16.56 -4.83 17.89
C LEU A 4 16.02 -5.11 17.57
N GLY A 5 15.94 -5.01 17.71
CA GLY A 5 15.33 -5.43 17.42
C GLY A 5 14.67 -5.40 17.22
N VAL A 6 14.71 -5.34 17.42
CA VAL A 6 14.04 -5.53 17.18
C VAL A 6 13.44 -5.38 16.91
N LEU A 7 13.38 -5.09 17.01
CA LEU A 7 12.80 -5.09 16.69
C LEU A 7 12.10 -5.08 16.40
N ALA A 8 12.02 -4.84 16.51
CA ALA A 8 11.37 -5.00 16.15
C ALA A 8 10.82 -5.17 15.61
N GLU A 9 10.95 -5.27 15.58
CA GLU A 9 10.36 -5.62 15.17
C GLU A 9 9.33 -5.57 15.14
N GLY A 10 9.62 -6.01 15.28
CA GLY A 10 8.20 -6.10 15.26
C GLY A 10 7.41 -4.98 15.80
N SER A 11 7.82 -4.06 15.99
CA SER A 11 7.20 -2.91 16.63
C SER A 11 5.93 -2.40 15.97
N GLY A 12 5.15 -3.26 15.32
CA GLY A 12 3.83 -2.89 14.87
C GLY A 12 3.71 -2.37 13.45
N MET A 13 4.80 -2.12 12.78
CA MET A 13 4.73 -1.75 11.37
C MET A 13 4.48 -2.99 10.53
N ALA A 14 3.46 -2.91 9.70
CA ALA A 14 3.12 -3.98 8.76
C ALA A 14 3.17 -3.44 7.35
N THR A 15 3.73 -4.22 6.44
CA THR A 15 3.74 -3.85 5.03
C THR A 15 3.05 -4.93 4.22
N SER A 16 2.31 -4.49 3.20
CA SER A 16 1.64 -5.38 2.27
C SER A 16 1.98 -4.94 0.86
N GLU A 17 2.13 -5.91 -0.01
CA GLU A 17 2.46 -5.62 -1.40
C GLU A 17 1.31 -6.07 -2.29
N TYR A 18 0.97 -5.20 -3.23
CA TYR A 18 -0.12 -5.43 -4.18
C TYR A 18 0.39 -5.19 -5.58
N ARG A 19 -0.24 -5.83 -6.54
CA ARG A 19 0.00 -5.55 -7.95
C ARG A 19 -1.22 -4.81 -8.50
N VAL A 20 -0.98 -3.65 -9.07
CA VAL A 20 -2.03 -2.80 -9.63
C VAL A 20 -1.91 -2.83 -11.14
N THR A 21 -3.04 -3.06 -11.80
CA THR A 21 -3.09 -3.07 -13.26
C THR A 21 -3.78 -1.81 -13.76
N GLY A 22 -3.40 -1.38 -14.95
CA GLY A 22 -4.03 -0.22 -15.59
C GLY A 22 -3.29 1.09 -15.38
N MET A 23 -2.28 1.12 -14.51
CA MET A 23 -1.49 2.33 -14.34
C MET A 23 -0.56 2.52 -15.53
N THR A 24 -0.55 3.74 -16.09
CA THR A 24 0.26 4.02 -17.26
C THR A 24 1.16 5.24 -17.13
N CYS A 25 0.98 6.03 -16.08
CA CYS A 25 1.74 7.27 -15.92
C CYS A 25 1.76 7.72 -14.47
N GLY A 26 2.48 8.81 -14.22
CA GLY A 26 2.59 9.36 -12.87
C GLY A 26 1.27 9.83 -12.28
N HIS A 27 0.33 10.25 -13.10
CA HIS A 27 -0.99 10.63 -12.62
C HIS A 27 -1.72 9.45 -12.02
N CYS A 28 -1.51 8.27 -12.59
CA CYS A 28 -2.10 7.04 -12.07
C CYS A 28 -1.53 6.74 -10.69
N GLU A 29 -0.22 6.89 -10.53
CA GLU A 29 0.41 6.72 -9.22
C GLU A 29 -0.19 7.65 -8.19
N ALA A 30 -0.35 8.92 -8.56
CA ALA A 30 -0.87 9.92 -7.63
C ALA A 30 -2.30 9.59 -7.22
N ALA A 31 -3.12 9.13 -8.16
CA ALA A 31 -4.51 8.78 -7.88
C ALA A 31 -4.59 7.60 -6.90
N VAL A 32 -3.80 6.56 -7.14
CA VAL A 32 -3.78 5.39 -6.26
C VAL A 32 -3.26 5.77 -4.88
N ARG A 33 -2.17 6.54 -4.84
CA ARG A 33 -1.59 6.97 -3.57
C ARG A 33 -2.59 7.78 -2.76
N ALA A 34 -3.31 8.69 -3.41
CA ALA A 34 -4.26 9.55 -2.71
C ALA A 34 -5.38 8.72 -2.08
N GLU A 35 -5.93 7.77 -2.83
CA GLU A 35 -7.02 6.95 -2.31
C GLU A 35 -6.57 6.03 -1.20
N VAL A 36 -5.44 5.35 -1.38
CA VAL A 36 -4.95 4.40 -0.38
C VAL A 36 -4.52 5.14 0.89
N SER A 37 -3.97 6.34 0.75
CA SER A 37 -3.54 7.13 1.92
C SER A 37 -4.69 7.55 2.81
N GLN A 38 -5.91 7.51 2.33
CA GLN A 38 -7.08 7.87 3.13
C GLN A 38 -7.52 6.76 4.08
N ILE A 39 -7.00 5.55 3.91
CA ILE A 39 -7.37 4.43 4.75
C ILE A 39 -6.81 4.64 6.15
N PRO A 40 -7.64 4.56 7.20
CA PRO A 40 -7.14 4.70 8.58
C PRO A 40 -6.08 3.65 8.88
N GLY A 41 -5.01 4.08 9.50
CA GLY A 41 -3.91 3.19 9.88
C GLY A 41 -2.78 3.13 8.87
N VAL A 42 -2.99 3.64 7.66
CA VAL A 42 -1.94 3.66 6.65
C VAL A 42 -0.96 4.78 6.95
N ASP A 43 0.30 4.43 7.12
CA ASP A 43 1.36 5.40 7.42
C ASP A 43 2.15 5.79 6.19
N GLY A 44 2.26 4.89 5.22
CA GLY A 44 3.02 5.18 4.02
C GLY A 44 2.54 4.35 2.84
N VAL A 45 2.66 4.92 1.67
CA VAL A 45 2.26 4.26 0.43
C VAL A 45 3.36 4.46 -0.59
N GLU A 46 3.80 3.36 -1.20
CA GLU A 46 4.73 3.39 -2.32
C GLU A 46 4.05 2.79 -3.53
N VAL A 47 4.05 3.51 -4.62
CA VAL A 47 3.41 3.00 -5.84
C VAL A 47 4.30 3.32 -7.04
N ASN A 48 4.39 2.36 -7.95
CA ASN A 48 5.22 2.48 -9.15
C ASN A 48 4.40 2.04 -10.36
N ALA A 49 4.06 2.99 -11.23
CA ALA A 49 3.25 2.70 -12.40
C ALA A 49 3.97 1.81 -13.40
N ARG A 50 5.29 1.90 -13.44
CA ARG A 50 6.08 1.13 -14.39
C ARG A 50 6.01 -0.37 -14.11
N THR A 51 6.06 -0.73 -12.84
CA THR A 51 6.04 -2.13 -12.43
C THR A 51 4.68 -2.60 -11.96
N GLY A 52 3.77 -1.68 -11.70
CA GLY A 52 2.47 -1.98 -11.13
C GLY A 52 2.52 -2.32 -9.66
N ARG A 53 3.62 -2.02 -8.98
CA ARG A 53 3.81 -2.40 -7.58
C ARG A 53 3.24 -1.34 -6.66
N LEU A 54 2.49 -1.79 -5.67
CA LEU A 54 1.94 -0.94 -4.61
C LEU A 54 2.34 -1.55 -3.28
N VAL A 55 3.01 -0.77 -2.44
CA VAL A 55 3.39 -1.20 -1.10
C VAL A 55 2.71 -0.28 -0.09
N VAL A 56 2.01 -0.86 0.85
CA VAL A 56 1.31 -0.13 1.89
C VAL A 56 1.94 -0.46 3.23
N ALA A 57 2.38 0.57 3.95
CA ALA A 57 2.92 0.44 5.29
C ALA A 57 1.91 0.98 6.28
N SER A 58 1.68 0.25 7.37
CA SER A 58 0.70 0.65 8.37
C SER A 58 1.19 0.28 9.76
N SER A 59 0.78 1.07 10.75
CA SER A 59 1.11 0.79 12.14
C SER A 59 0.06 -0.11 12.80
N ILE A 60 -1.09 -0.28 12.17
CA ILE A 60 -2.13 -1.20 12.61
C ILE A 60 -2.52 -2.09 11.44
N PRO A 61 -3.11 -3.25 11.70
CA PRO A 61 -3.56 -4.10 10.59
C PRO A 61 -4.58 -3.38 9.72
N VAL A 62 -4.35 -3.39 8.42
CA VAL A 62 -5.25 -2.81 7.44
C VAL A 62 -5.84 -3.94 6.61
N ASP A 63 -7.17 -3.92 6.47
CA ASP A 63 -7.86 -4.93 5.70
C ASP A 63 -7.44 -4.82 4.23
N ALA A 64 -7.02 -5.94 3.64
CA ALA A 64 -6.66 -5.97 2.23
C ALA A 64 -7.82 -5.49 1.35
N ASN A 65 -9.05 -5.81 1.74
CA ASN A 65 -10.22 -5.36 0.99
C ASN A 65 -10.34 -3.85 0.96
N ALA A 66 -9.91 -3.17 2.03
CA ALA A 66 -9.93 -1.71 2.06
C ALA A 66 -8.96 -1.15 1.03
N VAL A 67 -7.78 -1.76 0.92
CA VAL A 67 -6.79 -1.32 -0.07
C VAL A 67 -7.28 -1.59 -1.48
N LEU A 68 -7.83 -2.78 -1.71
CA LEU A 68 -8.35 -3.14 -3.02
C LEU A 68 -9.49 -2.20 -3.42
N GLY A 69 -10.36 -1.86 -2.47
CA GLY A 69 -11.45 -0.93 -2.71
C GLY A 69 -10.95 0.47 -3.04
N ALA A 70 -9.90 0.92 -2.35
CA ALA A 70 -9.32 2.23 -2.62
C ALA A 70 -8.73 2.30 -4.03
N VAL A 71 -8.04 1.24 -4.44
CA VAL A 71 -7.50 1.18 -5.80
C VAL A 71 -8.63 1.19 -6.83
N ASP A 72 -9.71 0.48 -6.53
CA ASP A 72 -10.88 0.45 -7.41
C ASP A 72 -11.51 1.84 -7.53
N GLU A 73 -11.58 2.57 -6.41
CA GLU A 73 -12.09 3.94 -6.42
C GLU A 73 -11.24 4.86 -7.28
N ALA A 74 -9.95 4.58 -7.35
CA ALA A 74 -9.05 5.35 -8.20
C ALA A 74 -9.19 4.99 -9.68
N GLY A 75 -9.96 3.94 -9.99
CA GLY A 75 -10.20 3.53 -11.36
C GLY A 75 -9.28 2.42 -11.85
N TYR A 76 -8.63 1.70 -10.92
CA TYR A 76 -7.69 0.64 -11.27
C TYR A 76 -8.06 -0.63 -10.54
N GLN A 77 -7.29 -1.68 -10.76
CA GLN A 77 -7.51 -2.97 -10.09
C GLN A 77 -6.22 -3.43 -9.45
N ALA A 78 -6.35 -4.08 -8.31
CA ALA A 78 -5.19 -4.59 -7.60
C ALA A 78 -5.45 -5.99 -7.10
N VAL A 79 -4.36 -6.75 -6.91
CA VAL A 79 -4.41 -8.03 -6.25
C VAL A 79 -3.33 -8.05 -5.17
N LEU A 80 -3.62 -8.74 -4.09
CA LEU A 80 -2.65 -8.89 -3.00
C LEU A 80 -1.58 -9.88 -3.43
N VAL A 81 -0.33 -9.50 -3.28
CA VAL A 81 0.80 -10.34 -3.66
C VAL A 81 1.49 -10.90 -2.42
N ALA A 82 1.68 -10.07 -1.40
CA ALA A 82 2.40 -10.51 -0.22
C ALA A 82 1.99 -9.74 1.03
#